data_4a7ec78ce7a97fa1309c5c89f21e0d73
#
_entry.id   4a7ec78ce7a97fa1309c5c89f21e0d73
#
_cell.length_a   1.000
_cell.length_b   1.000
_cell.length_c   1.000
_cell.angle_alpha   90.00
_cell.angle_beta   90.00
_cell.angle_gamma   90.00
#
_symmetry.space_group_name_H-M   'P 1'
#
loop_
_entity.id
_entity.type
_entity.pdbx_description
1 polymer ?
#
loop_
_entity_poly.entity_id
_entity_poly.type
_entity_poly.pdbx_seq_one_letter_code
_entity_poly.pdbx_strand_id
1 'polypeptide(L)'
;MELMIVIVIIGILATVGMVMFGGQTTKAKINTTKQAFTIAKKSLALALTTCRNGIDYIWQKNGKSCLRGPVNGDQIAWGVYNDMKSEIYKTNPYDSSAKSVEWNQSYGAAYCPISRSAKIPKGQVVVGYGHNGSKNYCGIGGGNMSCIRANIGDKDGNDFYLEAEFNICDF
;
A
#
# COMPACT_ATOMS: atom_id res chain seq x y z
N MET A 1 -42.91 -6.14 -37.09
CA MET A 1 -42.83 -4.95 -36.21
C MET A 1 -42.32 -5.27 -34.82
N GLU A 2 -42.54 -6.45 -34.26
CA GLU A 2 -42.09 -6.85 -32.91
C GLU A 2 -40.58 -6.88 -32.74
N LEU A 3 -39.83 -7.26 -33.77
CA LEU A 3 -38.38 -7.36 -33.71
C LEU A 3 -37.68 -5.98 -33.56
N MET A 4 -38.27 -4.92 -34.13
CA MET A 4 -37.74 -3.55 -34.01
C MET A 4 -37.86 -3.02 -32.57
N ILE A 5 -38.92 -3.34 -31.86
CA ILE A 5 -39.11 -2.87 -30.47
C ILE A 5 -38.07 -3.51 -29.56
N VAL A 6 -37.76 -4.80 -29.76
CA VAL A 6 -36.77 -5.51 -28.98
C VAL A 6 -35.37 -4.92 -29.14
N ILE A 7 -34.96 -4.56 -30.36
CA ILE A 7 -33.65 -3.97 -30.62
C ILE A 7 -33.53 -2.57 -29.97
N VAL A 8 -34.61 -1.79 -30.00
CA VAL A 8 -34.64 -0.48 -29.34
C VAL A 8 -34.48 -0.60 -27.83
N ILE A 9 -35.18 -1.54 -27.21
CA ILE A 9 -35.11 -1.80 -25.75
C ILE A 9 -33.68 -2.24 -25.36
N ILE A 10 -33.09 -3.18 -26.12
CA ILE A 10 -31.72 -3.63 -25.87
C ILE A 10 -30.72 -2.47 -26.02
N GLY A 11 -30.91 -1.62 -27.05
CA GLY A 11 -30.07 -0.45 -27.24
C GLY A 11 -30.12 0.56 -26.09
N ILE A 12 -31.30 0.82 -25.54
CA ILE A 12 -31.47 1.69 -24.37
C ILE A 12 -30.84 1.05 -23.11
N LEU A 13 -31.07 -0.22 -22.87
CA LEU A 13 -30.51 -0.93 -21.72
C LEU A 13 -28.98 -0.99 -21.79
N ALA A 14 -28.39 -1.20 -22.96
CA ALA A 14 -26.96 -1.21 -23.17
C ALA A 14 -26.32 0.13 -22.87
N THR A 15 -26.93 1.24 -23.30
CA THR A 15 -26.38 2.59 -23.03
C THR A 15 -26.44 2.95 -21.55
N VAL A 16 -27.52 2.66 -20.85
CA VAL A 16 -27.66 2.89 -19.41
C VAL A 16 -26.66 2.02 -18.61
N GLY A 17 -26.49 0.76 -19.03
CA GLY A 17 -25.52 -0.15 -18.40
C GLY A 17 -24.09 0.38 -18.42
N MET A 18 -23.60 0.87 -19.56
CA MET A 18 -22.24 1.36 -19.70
C MET A 18 -21.90 2.53 -18.76
N VAL A 19 -22.83 3.47 -18.58
CA VAL A 19 -22.61 4.64 -17.71
C VAL A 19 -22.56 4.22 -16.23
N MET A 20 -23.39 3.30 -15.80
CA MET A 20 -23.40 2.82 -14.40
C MET A 20 -22.17 1.99 -14.05
N PHE A 21 -21.68 1.14 -14.96
CA PHE A 21 -20.52 0.28 -14.71
C PHE A 21 -19.22 1.04 -14.59
N GLY A 22 -19.00 2.13 -15.34
CA GLY A 22 -17.79 2.94 -15.28
C GLY A 22 -17.51 3.52 -13.90
N GLY A 23 -18.52 4.03 -13.22
CA GLY A 23 -18.38 4.56 -11.86
C GLY A 23 -18.13 3.51 -10.79
N GLN A 24 -18.69 2.30 -10.96
CA GLN A 24 -18.49 1.20 -10.01
C GLN A 24 -17.07 0.61 -10.08
N THR A 25 -16.51 0.48 -11.27
CA THR A 25 -15.14 -0.01 -11.46
C THR A 25 -14.11 0.94 -10.83
N THR A 26 -14.28 2.25 -10.96
CA THR A 26 -13.41 3.24 -10.31
C THR A 26 -13.50 3.14 -8.79
N LYS A 27 -14.69 3.05 -8.23
CA LYS A 27 -14.89 2.84 -6.78
C LYS A 27 -14.25 1.55 -6.29
N ALA A 28 -14.36 0.47 -7.06
CA ALA A 28 -13.72 -0.81 -6.73
C ALA A 28 -12.20 -0.68 -6.68
N LYS A 29 -11.57 -0.03 -7.66
CA LYS A 29 -10.13 0.21 -7.71
C LYS A 29 -9.65 1.04 -6.52
N ILE A 30 -10.35 2.13 -6.19
CA ILE A 30 -10.09 2.94 -5.00
C ILE A 30 -10.16 2.11 -3.73
N ASN A 31 -11.23 1.33 -3.57
CA ASN A 31 -11.44 0.50 -2.37
C ASN A 31 -10.37 -0.60 -2.24
N THR A 32 -9.99 -1.25 -3.33
CA THR A 32 -8.91 -2.25 -3.33
C THR A 32 -7.59 -1.63 -2.86
N THR A 33 -7.23 -0.45 -3.36
CA THR A 33 -6.01 0.24 -2.95
C THR A 33 -6.08 0.72 -1.49
N LYS A 34 -7.24 1.20 -1.04
CA LYS A 34 -7.46 1.54 0.39
C LYS A 34 -7.30 0.34 1.31
N GLN A 35 -7.81 -0.82 0.90
CA GLN A 35 -7.64 -2.07 1.65
C GLN A 35 -6.17 -2.46 1.74
N ALA A 36 -5.44 -2.41 0.62
CA ALA A 36 -4.01 -2.67 0.60
C ALA A 36 -3.24 -1.75 1.56
N PHE A 37 -3.51 -0.45 1.52
CA PHE A 37 -2.93 0.53 2.44
C PHE A 37 -3.27 0.20 3.91
N THR A 38 -4.53 -0.13 4.19
CA THR A 38 -4.99 -0.44 5.56
C THR A 38 -4.32 -1.71 6.10
N ILE A 39 -4.16 -2.73 5.26
CA ILE A 39 -3.48 -3.97 5.63
C ILE A 39 -1.99 -3.69 5.88
N ALA A 40 -1.31 -2.96 5.00
CA ALA A 40 0.08 -2.55 5.21
C ALA A 40 0.26 -1.81 6.53
N LYS A 41 -0.63 -0.85 6.80
CA LYS A 41 -0.64 -0.08 8.06
C LYS A 41 -0.80 -0.97 9.29
N LYS A 42 -1.76 -1.89 9.26
CA LYS A 42 -2.02 -2.82 10.38
C LYS A 42 -0.87 -3.80 10.57
N SER A 43 -0.34 -4.37 9.49
CA SER A 43 0.78 -5.30 9.55
C SER A 43 2.03 -4.64 10.10
N LEU A 44 2.29 -3.39 9.70
CA LEU A 44 3.44 -2.64 10.21
C LEU A 44 3.29 -2.31 11.70
N ALA A 45 2.12 -1.82 12.11
CA ALA A 45 1.83 -1.55 13.53
C ALA A 45 1.93 -2.82 14.38
N LEU A 46 1.38 -3.93 13.91
CA LEU A 46 1.44 -5.22 14.61
C LEU A 46 2.89 -5.71 14.75
N ALA A 47 3.66 -5.68 13.66
CA ALA A 47 5.06 -6.10 13.69
C ALA A 47 5.89 -5.24 14.65
N LEU A 48 5.70 -3.91 14.64
CA LEU A 48 6.36 -3.00 15.56
C LEU A 48 6.04 -3.32 17.02
N THR A 49 4.75 -3.41 17.35
CA THR A 49 4.29 -3.69 18.72
C THR A 49 4.77 -5.05 19.21
N THR A 50 4.68 -6.07 18.37
CA THR A 50 5.05 -7.45 18.72
C THR A 50 6.55 -7.55 18.97
N CYS A 51 7.35 -7.04 18.05
CA CYS A 51 8.82 -7.08 18.16
C CYS A 51 9.33 -6.30 19.37
N ARG A 52 8.73 -5.16 19.69
CA ARG A 52 9.13 -4.36 20.83
C ARG A 52 8.79 -5.01 22.18
N ASN A 53 7.69 -5.73 22.25
CA ASN A 53 7.30 -6.48 23.44
C ASN A 53 8.10 -7.78 23.62
N GLY A 54 9.16 -7.99 22.82
CA GLY A 54 9.99 -9.20 22.90
C GLY A 54 9.29 -10.46 22.39
N ILE A 55 8.18 -10.30 21.69
CA ILE A 55 7.45 -11.40 21.05
C ILE A 55 7.97 -11.54 19.62
N ASP A 56 8.32 -12.75 19.22
CA ASP A 56 8.86 -12.98 17.89
C ASP A 56 7.77 -12.81 16.83
N TYR A 57 8.00 -11.89 15.89
CA TYR A 57 7.18 -11.73 14.70
C TYR A 57 7.91 -12.37 13.52
N ILE A 58 7.34 -13.43 12.99
CA ILE A 58 7.92 -14.17 11.87
C ILE A 58 7.22 -13.75 10.58
N TRP A 59 7.97 -13.20 9.62
CA TRP A 59 7.45 -12.91 8.28
C TRP A 59 7.31 -14.20 7.49
N GLN A 60 6.13 -14.46 6.99
CA GLN A 60 5.76 -15.73 6.36
C GLN A 60 6.63 -16.08 5.15
N LYS A 61 7.05 -15.08 4.40
CA LYS A 61 7.75 -15.33 3.13
C LYS A 61 9.22 -15.67 3.24
N ASN A 62 9.93 -15.14 4.21
CA ASN A 62 11.39 -15.31 4.30
C ASN A 62 11.87 -15.96 5.61
N GLY A 63 10.96 -16.34 6.47
CA GLY A 63 11.27 -16.97 7.76
C GLY A 63 12.15 -16.13 8.69
N LYS A 64 12.35 -14.84 8.36
CA LYS A 64 13.09 -13.93 9.23
C LYS A 64 12.22 -13.51 10.39
N SER A 65 12.83 -13.34 11.54
CA SER A 65 12.15 -12.89 12.75
C SER A 65 12.83 -11.67 13.34
N CYS A 66 12.10 -10.88 14.07
CA CYS A 66 12.63 -9.68 14.70
C CYS A 66 13.50 -9.96 15.93
N LEU A 67 13.41 -11.14 16.54
CA LEU A 67 14.24 -11.49 17.72
C LEU A 67 15.65 -11.96 17.35
N ARG A 68 15.90 -12.32 16.10
CA ARG A 68 17.21 -12.82 15.64
C ARG A 68 18.22 -11.71 15.28
N GLY A 69 17.90 -10.45 15.55
CA GLY A 69 18.77 -9.31 15.27
C GLY A 69 18.22 -8.02 15.89
N PRO A 70 18.94 -6.92 15.81
CA PRO A 70 18.42 -5.65 16.29
C PRO A 70 17.16 -5.30 15.49
N VAL A 71 16.08 -5.04 16.21
CA VAL A 71 14.81 -4.60 15.62
C VAL A 71 15.03 -3.19 15.08
N ASN A 72 15.12 -3.07 13.78
CA ASN A 72 15.17 -1.76 13.12
C ASN A 72 13.99 -1.60 12.17
N GLY A 73 13.61 -0.35 11.92
CA GLY A 73 12.47 -0.04 11.06
C GLY A 73 12.62 -0.53 9.62
N ASP A 74 13.86 -0.64 9.18
CA ASP A 74 14.24 -1.18 7.89
C ASP A 74 13.82 -2.65 7.75
N GLN A 75 14.19 -3.49 8.71
CA GLN A 75 13.86 -4.91 8.68
C GLN A 75 12.36 -5.15 8.79
N ILE A 76 11.67 -4.38 9.63
CA ILE A 76 10.22 -4.50 9.82
C ILE A 76 9.49 -4.06 8.55
N ALA A 77 9.83 -2.89 8.01
CA ALA A 77 9.21 -2.40 6.79
C ALA A 77 9.49 -3.33 5.60
N TRP A 78 10.71 -3.86 5.48
CA TRP A 78 11.08 -4.84 4.46
C TRP A 78 10.32 -6.15 4.59
N GLY A 79 10.12 -6.64 5.82
CA GLY A 79 9.31 -7.83 6.10
C GLY A 79 7.87 -7.64 5.64
N VAL A 80 7.24 -6.54 6.05
CA VAL A 80 5.86 -6.20 5.64
C VAL A 80 5.74 -6.05 4.12
N TYR A 81 6.69 -5.38 3.47
CA TYR A 81 6.73 -5.28 2.01
C TYR A 81 6.77 -6.65 1.33
N ASN A 82 7.62 -7.56 1.81
CA ASN A 82 7.74 -8.88 1.21
C ASN A 82 6.48 -9.73 1.39
N ASP A 83 5.86 -9.68 2.56
CA ASP A 83 4.61 -10.39 2.82
C ASP A 83 3.49 -9.87 1.90
N MET A 84 3.35 -8.57 1.78
CA MET A 84 2.34 -7.97 0.91
C MET A 84 2.57 -8.24 -0.57
N LYS A 85 3.82 -8.20 -1.02
CA LYS A 85 4.17 -8.46 -2.43
C LYS A 85 3.82 -9.87 -2.86
N SER A 86 3.76 -10.84 -1.94
CA SER A 86 3.70 -12.26 -2.29
C SER A 86 2.30 -12.80 -2.51
N GLU A 87 1.27 -12.30 -1.81
CA GLU A 87 0.03 -13.05 -1.67
C GLU A 87 -1.18 -12.39 -2.35
N ILE A 88 -1.57 -11.21 -1.93
CA ILE A 88 -2.89 -10.67 -2.24
C ILE A 88 -2.83 -9.53 -3.27
N TYR A 89 -1.72 -8.82 -3.34
CA TYR A 89 -1.60 -7.57 -4.11
C TYR A 89 -0.50 -7.64 -5.18
N LYS A 90 -0.55 -8.67 -6.03
CA LYS A 90 0.43 -8.84 -7.12
C LYS A 90 0.31 -7.77 -8.19
N THR A 91 -0.90 -7.40 -8.52
CA THR A 91 -1.20 -6.51 -9.64
C THR A 91 -1.90 -5.25 -9.19
N ASN A 92 -1.50 -4.13 -9.75
CA ASN A 92 -2.13 -2.84 -9.52
C ASN A 92 -3.55 -2.84 -10.12
N PRO A 93 -4.59 -2.43 -9.37
CA PRO A 93 -5.97 -2.41 -9.87
C PRO A 93 -6.20 -1.41 -11.01
N TYR A 94 -5.31 -0.43 -11.19
CA TYR A 94 -5.39 0.54 -12.28
C TYR A 94 -4.56 0.13 -13.49
N ASP A 95 -3.49 -0.66 -13.30
CA ASP A 95 -2.58 -1.11 -14.34
C ASP A 95 -2.12 -2.52 -14.04
N SER A 96 -2.64 -3.50 -14.78
CA SER A 96 -2.33 -4.93 -14.58
C SER A 96 -0.88 -5.29 -14.89
N SER A 97 -0.13 -4.45 -15.59
CA SER A 97 1.30 -4.62 -15.86
C SER A 97 2.17 -4.15 -14.70
N ALA A 98 1.64 -3.30 -13.82
CA ALA A 98 2.34 -2.74 -12.68
C ALA A 98 2.09 -3.55 -11.41
N LYS A 99 3.01 -3.42 -10.45
CA LYS A 99 2.85 -4.02 -9.12
C LYS A 99 1.97 -3.11 -8.25
N SER A 100 1.19 -3.73 -7.37
CA SER A 100 0.37 -2.99 -6.39
C SER A 100 1.19 -2.51 -5.20
N VAL A 101 2.27 -3.19 -4.84
CA VAL A 101 3.12 -2.84 -3.70
C VAL A 101 4.57 -2.69 -4.15
N GLU A 102 5.18 -1.58 -3.78
CA GLU A 102 6.58 -1.27 -4.08
C GLU A 102 7.35 -0.80 -2.86
N TRP A 103 8.66 -0.88 -2.96
CA TRP A 103 9.59 -0.42 -1.97
C TRP A 103 10.00 1.05 -2.23
N ASN A 104 10.20 1.84 -1.19
CA ASN A 104 10.47 3.27 -1.34
C ASN A 104 11.73 3.61 -2.15
N GLN A 105 12.73 2.72 -2.18
CA GLN A 105 13.93 2.94 -2.99
C GLN A 105 13.65 3.03 -4.49
N SER A 106 12.59 2.37 -4.96
CA SER A 106 12.16 2.45 -6.37
C SER A 106 11.78 3.86 -6.80
N TYR A 107 11.54 4.77 -5.86
CA TYR A 107 11.15 6.16 -6.11
C TYR A 107 12.23 7.18 -5.73
N GLY A 108 13.47 6.74 -5.56
CA GLY A 108 14.60 7.61 -5.19
C GLY A 108 14.50 8.22 -3.79
N ALA A 109 13.52 7.80 -3.00
CA ALA A 109 13.33 8.24 -1.64
C ALA A 109 13.81 7.15 -0.67
N ALA A 110 15.03 7.29 -0.17
CA ALA A 110 15.59 6.35 0.78
C ALA A 110 15.03 6.54 2.21
N TYR A 111 14.16 7.53 2.43
CA TYR A 111 13.83 7.98 3.78
C TYR A 111 12.33 8.24 3.95
N CYS A 112 11.82 8.00 5.17
CA CYS A 112 10.52 8.51 5.60
C CYS A 112 10.68 9.99 6.05
N PRO A 113 9.70 10.85 5.77
CA PRO A 113 8.49 10.56 4.98
C PRO A 113 8.82 10.35 3.49
N ILE A 114 8.04 9.50 2.83
CA ILE A 114 8.16 9.33 1.37
C ILE A 114 7.92 10.67 0.71
N SER A 115 8.89 11.14 -0.08
CA SER A 115 8.84 12.48 -0.67
C SER A 115 7.49 12.75 -1.35
N ARG A 116 6.90 13.90 -1.05
CA ARG A 116 5.65 14.35 -1.70
C ARG A 116 5.81 14.59 -3.20
N SER A 117 7.05 14.82 -3.65
CA SER A 117 7.37 14.94 -5.07
C SER A 117 7.45 13.58 -5.79
N ALA A 118 7.53 12.46 -5.05
CA ALA A 118 7.53 11.14 -5.66
C ALA A 118 6.16 10.85 -6.28
N LYS A 119 6.13 10.71 -7.60
CA LYS A 119 4.93 10.33 -8.34
C LYS A 119 4.70 8.83 -8.20
N ILE A 120 3.87 8.46 -7.24
CA ILE A 120 3.44 7.08 -7.07
C ILE A 120 2.28 6.82 -8.03
N PRO A 121 2.35 5.79 -8.89
CA PRO A 121 1.24 5.42 -9.77
C PRO A 121 -0.04 5.14 -8.98
N LYS A 122 -1.20 5.46 -9.59
CA LYS A 122 -2.50 5.12 -8.99
C LYS A 122 -2.61 3.62 -8.73
N GLY A 123 -3.19 3.26 -7.62
CA GLY A 123 -3.35 1.86 -7.22
C GLY A 123 -2.12 1.26 -6.56
N GLN A 124 -1.07 2.02 -6.35
CA GLN A 124 0.16 1.53 -5.75
C GLN A 124 0.33 1.97 -4.30
N VAL A 125 0.80 1.05 -3.48
CA VAL A 125 1.18 1.26 -2.09
C VAL A 125 2.70 1.15 -1.99
N VAL A 126 3.34 2.16 -1.44
CA VAL A 126 4.79 2.19 -1.22
C VAL A 126 5.04 2.04 0.27
N VAL A 127 5.86 1.05 0.62
CA VAL A 127 6.33 0.83 1.99
C VAL A 127 7.78 1.31 2.07
N GLY A 128 8.09 2.05 3.11
CA GLY A 128 9.42 2.62 3.27
C GLY A 128 9.90 2.65 4.70
N TYR A 129 11.19 2.91 4.84
CA TYR A 129 11.84 3.15 6.11
C TYR A 129 12.71 4.41 6.01
N GLY A 130 13.17 4.93 7.13
CA GLY A 130 14.07 6.07 7.10
C GLY A 130 14.43 6.64 8.46
N HIS A 131 15.19 7.74 8.41
CA HIS A 131 15.61 8.48 9.57
C HIS A 131 14.88 9.83 9.61
N ASN A 132 14.28 10.16 10.71
CA ASN A 132 13.74 11.50 10.94
C ASN A 132 14.89 12.45 11.35
N GLY A 133 15.86 12.72 10.44
CA GLY A 133 16.90 13.74 10.63
C GLY A 133 17.73 13.68 11.92
N SER A 134 17.25 13.01 12.92
CA SER A 134 17.83 12.86 14.24
C SER A 134 18.46 11.47 14.37
N LYS A 135 19.76 11.42 14.69
CA LYS A 135 20.50 10.18 14.93
C LYS A 135 20.10 9.47 16.25
N ASN A 136 19.06 9.92 16.92
CA ASN A 136 18.57 9.30 18.14
C ASN A 136 17.79 8.04 17.79
N TYR A 137 18.54 6.99 17.58
CA TYR A 137 18.04 5.63 17.58
C TYR A 137 17.58 5.32 19.01
N CYS A 138 16.42 4.77 19.22
CA CYS A 138 15.92 4.29 20.51
C CYS A 138 16.79 3.15 21.11
N GLY A 139 18.08 3.27 21.02
CA GLY A 139 19.04 2.22 21.41
C GLY A 139 19.14 1.06 20.43
N ILE A 140 18.50 1.16 19.25
CA ILE A 140 18.39 0.10 18.25
C ILE A 140 19.03 0.62 16.96
N GLY A 141 20.01 -0.07 16.42
CA GLY A 141 20.69 0.32 15.17
C GLY A 141 19.73 0.28 13.97
N GLY A 142 19.83 1.24 13.08
CA GLY A 142 18.99 1.33 11.87
C GLY A 142 18.05 2.54 11.86
N GLY A 143 17.17 2.65 10.86
CA GLY A 143 16.20 3.74 10.77
C GLY A 143 15.13 3.65 11.85
N ASN A 144 14.78 4.80 12.43
CA ASN A 144 13.76 4.89 13.49
C ASN A 144 12.34 5.13 12.96
N MET A 145 12.16 5.23 11.66
CA MET A 145 10.88 5.50 11.01
C MET A 145 10.52 4.40 10.03
N SER A 146 9.26 4.02 10.04
CA SER A 146 8.65 3.25 8.96
C SER A 146 7.46 4.04 8.42
N CYS A 147 7.25 4.04 7.12
CA CYS A 147 6.17 4.80 6.51
C CYS A 147 5.51 4.04 5.36
N ILE A 148 4.26 4.42 5.10
CA ILE A 148 3.49 3.89 4.00
C ILE A 148 2.82 5.07 3.30
N ARG A 149 2.89 5.07 1.98
CA ARG A 149 2.16 6.01 1.14
C ARG A 149 1.48 5.29 0.01
N ALA A 150 0.25 5.64 -0.29
CA ALA A 150 -0.53 5.05 -1.37
C ALA A 150 -1.20 6.12 -2.21
N ASN A 151 -1.18 5.95 -3.53
CA ASN A 151 -2.00 6.75 -4.43
C ASN A 151 -3.26 5.96 -4.75
N ILE A 152 -4.37 6.30 -4.10
CA ILE A 152 -5.64 5.62 -4.30
C ILE A 152 -6.45 6.18 -5.47
N GLY A 153 -6.05 7.35 -5.99
CA GLY A 153 -6.86 8.14 -6.92
C GLY A 153 -8.16 8.66 -6.28
N ASP A 154 -8.81 9.60 -6.93
CA ASP A 154 -10.14 10.05 -6.58
C ASP A 154 -11.20 9.59 -7.61
N LYS A 155 -12.47 9.96 -7.38
CA LYS A 155 -13.58 9.65 -8.27
C LYS A 155 -13.46 10.34 -9.65
N ASP A 156 -12.74 11.44 -9.71
CA ASP A 156 -12.59 12.28 -10.91
C ASP A 156 -11.31 11.92 -11.69
N GLY A 157 -10.57 10.92 -11.20
CA GLY A 157 -9.36 10.42 -11.85
C GLY A 157 -8.09 11.18 -11.47
N ASN A 158 -8.12 12.08 -10.48
CA ASN A 158 -6.93 12.75 -9.99
C ASN A 158 -6.16 11.88 -8.99
N ASP A 159 -4.94 12.30 -8.65
CA ASP A 159 -4.14 11.67 -7.63
C ASP A 159 -4.67 12.02 -6.24
N PHE A 160 -4.85 11.01 -5.40
CA PHE A 160 -5.21 11.19 -4.01
C PHE A 160 -4.36 10.26 -3.15
N TYR A 161 -3.62 10.83 -2.20
CA TYR A 161 -2.65 10.10 -1.40
C TYR A 161 -3.13 9.83 0.01
N LEU A 162 -2.91 8.60 0.47
CA LEU A 162 -2.98 8.21 1.88
C LEU A 162 -1.55 8.05 2.41
N GLU A 163 -1.31 8.50 3.63
CA GLU A 163 -0.01 8.44 4.29
C GLU A 163 -0.14 7.90 5.72
N ALA A 164 0.84 7.12 6.15
CA ALA A 164 1.00 6.71 7.53
C ALA A 164 2.49 6.64 7.87
N GLU A 165 2.84 7.16 9.03
CA GLU A 165 4.19 7.18 9.56
C GLU A 165 4.18 6.54 10.95
N PHE A 166 5.24 5.79 11.24
CA PHE A 166 5.44 5.12 12.51
C PHE A 166 6.85 5.44 12.98
N ASN A 167 6.94 6.08 14.13
CA ASN A 167 8.20 6.21 14.84
C ASN A 167 8.36 4.99 15.74
N ILE A 168 9.41 4.22 15.52
CA ILE A 168 9.68 3.00 16.29
C ILE A 168 9.88 3.30 17.78
N CYS A 169 10.28 4.51 18.11
CA CYS A 169 10.47 4.93 19.49
C CYS A 169 9.18 5.15 20.27
N ASP A 170 8.06 5.28 19.59
CA ASP A 170 6.76 5.55 20.21
C ASP A 170 6.00 4.27 20.62
N PHE A 171 6.53 3.08 20.32
CA PHE A 171 5.93 1.78 20.61
C PHE A 171 6.54 1.06 21.80
#